data_169859cde5e1d2ed50de75d846add66b
#
_entry.id   169859cde5e1d2ed50de75d846add66b
#
_cell.length_a   1.000
_cell.length_b   1.000
_cell.length_c   1.000
_cell.angle_alpha   90.00
_cell.angle_beta   90.00
_cell.angle_gamma   90.00
#
_symmetry.space_group_name_H-M   'P 1'
#
loop_
_entity.id
_entity.type
_entity.pdbx_description
1 polymer ?
#
loop_
_entity_poly.entity_id
_entity_poly.type
_entity_poly.pdbx_seq_one_letter_code
_entity_poly.pdbx_strand_id
1 'polypeptide(L)'
;MQINSGNTPKGGSENYVKEGIPFFRSQNVWKDYLKMDDIAYIDAKTHASMKRSSLKHGDILMTKTGRINTENSSLGRAALYEGEDDMANVNGHVYFIRLKEGVNNKFVLRILVSSGYRDLIRSVCVGGIDKRQLNKEHIEEFPIICPPSDLIDNYIVFVNQVDKSKLAVQKSLEKLEILKKSLMQQYFG
;
A
#
# COMPACT_ATOMS: atom_id res chain seq x y z
N MET A 1 -6.51 -17.14 4.43
CA MET A 1 -6.14 -15.94 3.67
C MET A 1 -7.17 -15.77 2.55
N GLN A 2 -7.57 -14.54 2.29
CA GLN A 2 -8.46 -14.18 1.18
C GLN A 2 -7.76 -13.11 0.34
N ILE A 3 -7.62 -13.33 -0.96
CA ILE A 3 -7.04 -12.38 -1.90
C ILE A 3 -8.10 -12.03 -2.93
N ASN A 4 -8.46 -10.77 -3.01
CA ASN A 4 -9.45 -10.28 -3.96
C ASN A 4 -8.94 -9.05 -4.71
N SER A 5 -9.42 -8.94 -5.93
CA SER A 5 -9.27 -7.74 -6.73
C SER A 5 -10.21 -6.66 -6.22
N GLY A 6 -9.72 -5.44 -6.14
CA GLY A 6 -10.61 -4.30 -6.03
C GLY A 6 -11.56 -4.21 -7.23
N ASN A 7 -12.44 -3.25 -7.20
CA ASN A 7 -13.40 -2.96 -8.25
C ASN A 7 -13.30 -1.49 -8.68
N THR A 8 -13.65 -1.21 -9.93
CA THR A 8 -13.72 0.18 -10.43
C THR A 8 -15.18 0.52 -10.67
N PRO A 9 -15.69 1.69 -10.21
CA PRO A 9 -17.04 2.10 -10.45
C PRO A 9 -17.36 2.09 -11.95
N LYS A 10 -18.59 1.73 -12.32
CA LYS A 10 -19.05 1.80 -13.70
C LYS A 10 -19.05 3.27 -14.13
N GLY A 11 -18.26 3.63 -15.14
CA GLY A 11 -18.01 5.05 -15.53
C GLY A 11 -16.66 5.60 -15.00
N GLY A 12 -15.92 4.83 -14.18
CA GLY A 12 -14.57 5.20 -13.77
C GLY A 12 -14.51 6.49 -12.96
N SER A 13 -13.64 7.42 -13.37
CA SER A 13 -13.41 8.68 -12.67
C SER A 13 -14.58 9.67 -12.67
N GLU A 14 -15.58 9.47 -13.53
CA GLU A 14 -16.80 10.29 -13.54
C GLU A 14 -17.62 10.15 -12.23
N ASN A 15 -17.41 9.07 -11.49
CA ASN A 15 -18.04 8.83 -10.19
C ASN A 15 -17.22 9.35 -8.99
N TYR A 16 -16.12 10.04 -9.25
CA TYR A 16 -15.34 10.61 -8.14
C TYR A 16 -15.98 11.91 -7.68
N VAL A 17 -16.06 12.06 -6.37
CA VAL A 17 -16.61 13.22 -5.69
C VAL A 17 -15.51 13.97 -4.94
N LYS A 18 -15.77 15.23 -4.54
CA LYS A 18 -14.78 16.02 -3.81
C LYS A 18 -14.54 15.51 -2.40
N GLU A 19 -15.58 14.99 -1.75
CA GLU A 19 -15.56 14.46 -0.40
C GLU A 19 -16.45 13.22 -0.33
N GLY A 20 -16.07 12.21 0.46
CA GLY A 20 -16.82 10.97 0.59
C GLY A 20 -15.99 9.82 1.12
N ILE A 21 -16.28 8.62 0.64
CA ILE A 21 -15.57 7.39 1.01
C ILE A 21 -14.23 7.30 0.25
N PRO A 22 -13.10 7.15 0.92
CA PRO A 22 -11.80 7.00 0.27
C PRO A 22 -11.77 5.84 -0.72
N PHE A 23 -11.19 6.10 -1.90
CA PHE A 23 -11.07 5.13 -2.97
C PHE A 23 -9.61 5.00 -3.40
N PHE A 24 -8.95 3.94 -2.91
CA PHE A 24 -7.53 3.70 -3.15
C PHE A 24 -7.26 3.18 -4.56
N ARG A 25 -6.35 3.85 -5.26
CA ARG A 25 -5.85 3.49 -6.60
C ARG A 25 -4.39 3.06 -6.50
N SER A 26 -3.85 2.49 -7.57
CA SER A 26 -2.44 2.02 -7.59
C SER A 26 -1.44 3.09 -7.17
N GLN A 27 -1.69 4.37 -7.50
CA GLN A 27 -0.84 5.49 -7.12
C GLN A 27 -0.86 5.81 -5.63
N ASN A 28 -1.90 5.38 -4.91
CA ASN A 28 -2.00 5.56 -3.47
C ASN A 28 -1.25 4.45 -2.69
N VAL A 29 -0.95 3.31 -3.31
CA VAL A 29 -0.21 2.22 -2.66
C VAL A 29 1.28 2.38 -2.92
N TRP A 30 2.05 2.69 -1.87
CA TRP A 30 3.49 2.79 -1.92
C TRP A 30 4.16 1.61 -1.20
N LYS A 31 5.49 1.67 -1.09
CA LYS A 31 6.25 0.66 -0.36
C LYS A 31 6.05 0.93 1.13
N ASP A 32 5.19 0.12 1.77
CA ASP A 32 4.95 0.13 3.20
C ASP A 32 4.06 1.27 3.75
N TYR A 33 3.50 2.13 2.91
CA TYR A 33 2.55 3.17 3.33
C TYR A 33 1.54 3.51 2.25
N LEU A 34 0.40 4.09 2.66
CA LEU A 34 -0.62 4.65 1.77
C LEU A 34 -0.38 6.14 1.59
N LYS A 35 -0.29 6.58 0.34
CA LYS A 35 -0.13 7.98 -0.03
C LYS A 35 -1.50 8.63 -0.19
N MET A 36 -1.78 9.64 0.62
CA MET A 36 -3.10 10.29 0.69
C MET A 36 -3.21 11.57 -0.16
N ASP A 37 -2.10 12.11 -0.68
CA ASP A 37 -2.04 13.41 -1.37
C ASP A 37 -2.97 13.51 -2.59
N ASP A 38 -3.22 12.38 -3.26
CA ASP A 38 -4.09 12.30 -4.45
C ASP A 38 -5.09 11.15 -4.26
N ILE A 39 -5.78 11.14 -3.11
CA ILE A 39 -6.84 10.17 -2.86
C ILE A 39 -8.11 10.58 -3.62
N ALA A 40 -8.72 9.63 -4.29
CA ALA A 40 -10.05 9.80 -4.85
C ALA A 40 -11.12 9.47 -3.80
N TYR A 41 -12.29 10.05 -3.96
CA TYR A 41 -13.46 9.74 -3.13
C TYR A 41 -14.61 9.27 -4.00
N ILE A 42 -15.45 8.39 -3.46
CA ILE A 42 -16.70 7.94 -4.04
C ILE A 42 -17.86 8.22 -3.08
N ASP A 43 -19.06 8.39 -3.62
CA ASP A 43 -20.24 8.58 -2.77
C ASP A 43 -20.70 7.29 -2.09
N ALA A 44 -21.58 7.43 -1.09
CA ALA A 44 -22.10 6.31 -0.32
C ALA A 44 -22.88 5.29 -1.17
N LYS A 45 -23.54 5.74 -2.23
CA LYS A 45 -24.31 4.86 -3.15
C LYS A 45 -23.35 4.00 -3.98
N THR A 46 -22.31 4.61 -4.52
CA THR A 46 -21.24 3.90 -5.25
C THR A 46 -20.55 2.90 -4.33
N HIS A 47 -20.16 3.32 -3.12
CA HIS A 47 -19.59 2.45 -2.10
C HIS A 47 -20.49 1.25 -1.79
N ALA A 48 -21.77 1.48 -1.54
CA ALA A 48 -22.74 0.41 -1.27
C ALA A 48 -22.85 -0.61 -2.41
N SER A 49 -22.72 -0.16 -3.67
CA SER A 49 -22.71 -1.04 -4.85
C SER A 49 -21.42 -1.87 -4.97
N MET A 50 -20.35 -1.45 -4.27
CA MET A 50 -19.01 -2.01 -4.35
C MET A 50 -18.58 -2.76 -3.07
N LYS A 51 -19.51 -3.28 -2.27
CA LYS A 51 -19.23 -3.99 -0.99
C LYS A 51 -18.16 -5.08 -1.10
N ARG A 52 -18.03 -5.74 -2.26
CA ARG A 52 -17.03 -6.80 -2.48
C ARG A 52 -15.59 -6.30 -2.43
N SER A 53 -15.37 -5.01 -2.67
CA SER A 53 -14.06 -4.35 -2.60
C SER A 53 -13.93 -3.40 -1.43
N SER A 54 -14.85 -3.49 -0.47
CA SER A 54 -14.78 -2.76 0.79
C SER A 54 -13.63 -3.29 1.65
N LEU A 55 -12.85 -2.38 2.21
CA LEU A 55 -11.67 -2.70 2.99
C LEU A 55 -12.01 -2.92 4.46
N LYS A 56 -11.22 -3.77 5.10
CA LYS A 56 -11.22 -4.00 6.54
C LYS A 56 -9.90 -3.54 7.13
N HIS A 57 -9.95 -3.12 8.38
CA HIS A 57 -8.73 -2.82 9.14
C HIS A 57 -7.74 -4.00 9.06
N GLY A 58 -6.49 -3.72 8.72
CA GLY A 58 -5.47 -4.75 8.58
C GLY A 58 -5.42 -5.42 7.20
N ASP A 59 -6.27 -5.07 6.22
CA ASP A 59 -6.09 -5.53 4.85
C ASP A 59 -4.77 -5.01 4.28
N ILE A 60 -4.03 -5.88 3.61
CA ILE A 60 -2.81 -5.48 2.87
C ILE A 60 -3.21 -5.18 1.44
N LEU A 61 -3.01 -3.94 1.00
CA LEU A 61 -3.23 -3.54 -0.39
C LEU A 61 -1.96 -3.82 -1.21
N MET A 62 -2.10 -4.47 -2.37
CA MET A 62 -0.98 -4.77 -3.26
C MET A 62 -1.31 -4.42 -4.70
N THR A 63 -0.43 -3.66 -5.35
CA THR A 63 -0.60 -3.24 -6.75
C THR A 63 -0.30 -4.38 -7.71
N LYS A 64 -1.15 -4.50 -8.74
CA LYS A 64 -1.09 -5.61 -9.71
C LYS A 64 -0.11 -5.38 -10.84
N THR A 65 0.06 -4.14 -11.29
CA THR A 65 0.74 -3.83 -12.55
C THR A 65 1.83 -2.80 -12.38
N GLY A 66 2.86 -2.89 -13.20
CA GLY A 66 3.94 -1.93 -13.27
C GLY A 66 5.03 -2.36 -14.24
N ARG A 67 6.04 -1.49 -14.43
CA ARG A 67 7.24 -1.78 -15.21
C ARG A 67 8.26 -2.54 -14.36
N ILE A 68 9.00 -3.47 -14.94
CA ILE A 68 10.03 -4.21 -14.20
C ILE A 68 11.29 -3.36 -13.98
N ASN A 69 11.70 -2.62 -15.01
CA ASN A 69 13.03 -2.01 -15.09
C ASN A 69 13.07 -0.57 -14.56
N THR A 70 12.10 -0.16 -13.74
CA THR A 70 12.11 1.17 -13.13
C THR A 70 12.25 1.06 -11.62
N GLU A 71 13.12 1.88 -11.04
CA GLU A 71 13.36 1.93 -9.59
C GLU A 71 12.06 2.17 -8.81
N ASN A 72 11.20 3.02 -9.33
CA ASN A 72 9.91 3.38 -8.75
C ASN A 72 8.72 2.63 -9.38
N SER A 73 8.95 1.39 -9.83
CA SER A 73 7.87 0.55 -10.34
C SER A 73 6.70 0.47 -9.36
N SER A 74 5.49 0.53 -9.91
CA SER A 74 4.27 0.25 -9.13
C SER A 74 4.00 -1.25 -8.94
N LEU A 75 4.69 -2.13 -9.63
CA LEU A 75 4.46 -3.58 -9.57
C LEU A 75 4.75 -4.12 -8.17
N GLY A 76 3.76 -4.75 -7.53
CA GLY A 76 3.91 -5.40 -6.25
C GLY A 76 4.23 -4.46 -5.07
N ARG A 77 3.93 -3.17 -5.19
CA ARG A 77 3.93 -2.31 -4.00
C ARG A 77 2.86 -2.77 -3.05
N ALA A 78 3.14 -2.77 -1.76
CA ALA A 78 2.17 -3.13 -0.76
C ALA A 78 2.18 -2.17 0.43
N ALA A 79 1.00 -1.99 1.04
CA ALA A 79 0.79 -1.15 2.21
C ALA A 79 -0.39 -1.67 3.04
N LEU A 80 -0.38 -1.38 4.33
CA LEU A 80 -1.45 -1.76 5.24
C LEU A 80 -2.57 -0.71 5.22
N TYR A 81 -3.82 -1.16 5.18
CA TYR A 81 -4.96 -0.32 5.44
C TYR A 81 -5.24 -0.27 6.97
N GLU A 82 -5.07 0.89 7.56
CA GLU A 82 -5.23 1.12 9.00
C GLU A 82 -6.51 1.92 9.33
N GLY A 83 -7.39 2.13 8.33
CA GLY A 83 -8.69 2.79 8.54
C GLY A 83 -9.75 1.86 9.15
N GLU A 84 -10.94 2.39 9.37
CA GLU A 84 -12.07 1.64 9.91
C GLU A 84 -12.64 0.65 8.89
N ASP A 85 -13.27 -0.40 9.40
CA ASP A 85 -13.93 -1.41 8.59
C ASP A 85 -15.02 -0.80 7.72
N ASP A 86 -15.05 -1.21 6.47
CA ASP A 86 -16.05 -0.80 5.48
C ASP A 86 -16.13 0.71 5.19
N MET A 87 -15.08 1.46 5.54
CA MET A 87 -15.00 2.90 5.33
C MET A 87 -14.08 3.30 4.16
N ALA A 88 -13.68 2.34 3.33
CA ALA A 88 -12.91 2.60 2.11
C ALA A 88 -13.12 1.52 1.05
N ASN A 89 -12.80 1.84 -0.21
CA ASN A 89 -12.75 0.88 -1.30
C ASN A 89 -11.41 0.96 -2.05
N VAL A 90 -11.15 -0.03 -2.87
CA VAL A 90 -9.95 -0.15 -3.67
C VAL A 90 -10.28 -0.46 -5.13
N ASN A 91 -9.52 0.11 -6.07
CA ASN A 91 -9.78 -0.06 -7.50
C ASN A 91 -9.32 -1.42 -8.04
N GLY A 92 -9.77 -1.74 -9.25
CA GLY A 92 -9.50 -3.02 -9.92
C GLY A 92 -8.03 -3.32 -10.21
N HIS A 93 -7.11 -2.35 -10.10
CA HIS A 93 -5.68 -2.52 -10.30
C HIS A 93 -4.89 -2.80 -9.00
N VAL A 94 -5.60 -2.97 -7.90
CA VAL A 94 -5.03 -3.30 -6.59
C VAL A 94 -5.72 -4.56 -6.07
N TYR A 95 -4.94 -5.46 -5.49
CA TYR A 95 -5.45 -6.53 -4.65
C TYR A 95 -5.59 -6.02 -3.22
N PHE A 96 -6.57 -6.55 -2.49
CA PHE A 96 -6.54 -6.54 -1.04
C PHE A 96 -6.42 -7.97 -0.52
N ILE A 97 -5.51 -8.14 0.42
CA ILE A 97 -5.14 -9.42 1.03
C ILE A 97 -5.60 -9.37 2.47
N ARG A 98 -6.62 -10.16 2.78
CA ARG A 98 -7.16 -10.31 4.13
C ARG A 98 -6.60 -11.58 4.75
N LEU A 99 -5.80 -11.43 5.77
CA LEU A 99 -5.19 -12.55 6.47
C LEU A 99 -6.20 -13.23 7.40
N LYS A 100 -5.88 -14.45 7.84
CA LYS A 100 -6.66 -15.14 8.88
C LYS A 100 -6.39 -14.48 10.23
N GLU A 101 -7.35 -14.60 11.12
CA GLU A 101 -7.18 -14.22 12.53
C GLU A 101 -5.94 -14.89 13.14
N GLY A 102 -5.24 -14.15 14.01
CA GLY A 102 -4.00 -14.62 14.63
C GLY A 102 -2.73 -14.43 13.77
N VAL A 103 -2.84 -14.05 12.49
CA VAL A 103 -1.69 -13.73 11.65
C VAL A 103 -1.34 -12.25 11.76
N ASN A 104 -0.11 -11.92 12.08
CA ASN A 104 0.36 -10.54 12.19
C ASN A 104 0.50 -9.88 10.81
N ASN A 105 -0.41 -8.97 10.50
CA ASN A 105 -0.50 -8.31 9.19
C ASN A 105 0.75 -7.47 8.89
N LYS A 106 1.30 -6.79 9.90
CA LYS A 106 2.50 -5.97 9.74
C LYS A 106 3.73 -6.83 9.44
N PHE A 107 3.83 -8.00 10.07
CA PHE A 107 4.89 -8.97 9.79
C PHE A 107 4.84 -9.43 8.33
N VAL A 108 3.66 -9.85 7.87
CA VAL A 108 3.47 -10.28 6.48
C VAL A 108 3.77 -9.13 5.50
N LEU A 109 3.29 -7.92 5.78
CA LEU A 109 3.60 -6.75 4.95
C LEU A 109 5.12 -6.55 4.82
N ARG A 110 5.89 -6.62 5.93
CA ARG A 110 7.35 -6.46 5.90
C ARG A 110 8.06 -7.49 5.04
N ILE A 111 7.56 -8.72 5.02
CA ILE A 111 8.05 -9.74 4.10
C ILE A 111 7.75 -9.32 2.65
N LEU A 112 6.50 -8.98 2.34
CA LEU A 112 6.05 -8.65 0.99
C LEU A 112 6.76 -7.42 0.38
N VAL A 113 7.20 -6.47 1.19
CA VAL A 113 7.93 -5.28 0.70
C VAL A 113 9.45 -5.44 0.71
N SER A 114 9.97 -6.57 1.16
CA SER A 114 11.42 -6.86 1.18
C SER A 114 12.02 -6.93 -0.22
N SER A 115 13.34 -6.77 -0.32
CA SER A 115 14.06 -6.88 -1.61
C SER A 115 13.90 -8.27 -2.23
N GLY A 116 14.02 -9.34 -1.43
CA GLY A 116 13.86 -10.71 -1.92
C GLY A 116 12.48 -10.97 -2.53
N TYR A 117 11.42 -10.40 -1.94
CA TYR A 117 10.07 -10.51 -2.51
C TYR A 117 9.89 -9.66 -3.76
N ARG A 118 10.56 -8.53 -3.87
CA ARG A 118 10.57 -7.76 -5.10
C ARG A 118 11.16 -8.56 -6.26
N ASP A 119 12.25 -9.29 -6.01
CA ASP A 119 12.89 -10.12 -7.03
C ASP A 119 12.01 -11.33 -7.38
N LEU A 120 11.36 -11.95 -6.40
CA LEU A 120 10.37 -13.00 -6.62
C LEU A 120 9.19 -12.49 -7.49
N ILE A 121 8.61 -11.34 -7.15
CA ILE A 121 7.52 -10.73 -7.93
C ILE A 121 7.96 -10.50 -9.38
N ARG A 122 9.18 -10.01 -9.59
CA ARG A 122 9.73 -9.80 -10.94
C ARG A 122 9.88 -11.09 -11.73
N SER A 123 10.25 -12.18 -11.08
CA SER A 123 10.45 -13.49 -11.73
C SER A 123 9.15 -14.14 -12.15
N VAL A 124 8.07 -13.99 -11.37
CA VAL A 124 6.78 -14.67 -11.61
C VAL A 124 5.79 -13.84 -12.43
N CYS A 125 5.93 -12.51 -12.44
CA CYS A 125 4.97 -11.65 -13.13
C CYS A 125 4.96 -11.88 -14.65
N VAL A 126 3.79 -11.73 -15.27
CA VAL A 126 3.54 -11.99 -16.69
C VAL A 126 3.32 -10.68 -17.48
N GLY A 127 3.46 -10.73 -18.80
CA GLY A 127 3.20 -9.60 -19.71
C GLY A 127 4.44 -9.04 -20.37
N GLY A 128 4.29 -7.96 -21.14
CA GLY A 128 5.37 -7.29 -21.89
C GLY A 128 6.32 -6.49 -20.99
N ILE A 129 7.40 -5.96 -21.57
CA ILE A 129 8.46 -5.23 -20.85
C ILE A 129 7.90 -3.99 -20.13
N ASP A 130 7.02 -3.26 -20.79
CA ASP A 130 6.47 -1.98 -20.27
C ASP A 130 5.29 -2.15 -19.33
N LYS A 131 4.63 -3.29 -19.33
CA LYS A 131 3.50 -3.57 -18.45
C LYS A 131 3.50 -5.03 -18.03
N ARG A 132 4.01 -5.28 -16.84
CA ARG A 132 3.93 -6.58 -16.17
C ARG A 132 2.76 -6.62 -15.23
N GLN A 133 2.23 -7.83 -15.03
CA GLN A 133 1.10 -8.09 -14.16
C GLN A 133 1.42 -9.22 -13.19
N LEU A 134 1.10 -8.98 -11.94
CA LEU A 134 1.06 -9.97 -10.87
C LEU A 134 -0.35 -10.56 -10.82
N ASN A 135 -0.49 -11.86 -10.97
CA ASN A 135 -1.76 -12.55 -10.84
C ASN A 135 -2.00 -12.98 -9.40
N LYS A 136 -3.26 -13.27 -9.08
CA LYS A 136 -3.67 -13.73 -7.74
C LYS A 136 -2.95 -15.00 -7.34
N GLU A 137 -2.85 -15.95 -8.26
CA GLU A 137 -2.22 -17.26 -8.09
C GLU A 137 -0.76 -17.12 -7.67
N HIS A 138 -0.03 -16.15 -8.25
CA HIS A 138 1.34 -15.87 -7.85
C HIS A 138 1.44 -15.48 -6.36
N ILE A 139 0.49 -14.66 -5.88
CA ILE A 139 0.48 -14.22 -4.48
C ILE A 139 0.09 -15.37 -3.54
N GLU A 140 -0.82 -16.24 -3.97
CA GLU A 140 -1.25 -17.41 -3.20
C GLU A 140 -0.10 -18.41 -2.97
N GLU A 141 0.83 -18.48 -3.92
CA GLU A 141 2.01 -19.36 -3.89
C GLU A 141 3.24 -18.72 -3.22
N PHE A 142 3.17 -17.46 -2.80
CA PHE A 142 4.30 -16.79 -2.17
C PHE A 142 4.69 -17.47 -0.85
N PRO A 143 5.96 -17.93 -0.71
CA PRO A 143 6.44 -18.53 0.51
C PRO A 143 6.53 -17.49 1.63
N ILE A 144 5.77 -17.66 2.68
CA ILE A 144 5.81 -16.79 3.88
C ILE A 144 6.41 -17.62 5.02
N ILE A 145 7.52 -17.16 5.59
CA ILE A 145 8.07 -17.77 6.81
C ILE A 145 7.08 -17.60 7.96
N CYS A 146 7.01 -18.60 8.83
CA CYS A 146 6.15 -18.59 10.00
C CYS A 146 6.98 -18.88 11.27
N PRO A 147 7.72 -17.87 11.80
CA PRO A 147 8.45 -18.03 13.05
C PRO A 147 7.50 -18.20 14.24
N PRO A 148 8.01 -18.66 15.42
CA PRO A 148 7.26 -18.60 16.66
C PRO A 148 6.72 -17.19 16.96
N SER A 149 5.56 -17.11 17.62
CA SER A 149 4.85 -15.86 17.85
C SER A 149 5.68 -14.82 18.63
N ASP A 150 6.43 -15.27 19.62
CA ASP A 150 7.32 -14.43 20.42
C ASP A 150 8.41 -13.73 19.58
N LEU A 151 8.95 -14.43 18.59
CA LEU A 151 9.91 -13.82 17.64
C LEU A 151 9.23 -12.80 16.71
N ILE A 152 8.01 -13.08 16.26
CA ILE A 152 7.23 -12.13 15.48
C ILE A 152 6.94 -10.87 16.31
N ASP A 153 6.49 -11.02 17.55
CA ASP A 153 6.17 -9.91 18.44
C ASP A 153 7.41 -9.05 18.73
N ASN A 154 8.54 -9.66 19.05
CA ASN A 154 9.82 -8.96 19.24
C ASN A 154 10.25 -8.19 17.98
N TYR A 155 10.13 -8.82 16.81
CA TYR A 155 10.42 -8.17 15.54
C TYR A 155 9.50 -6.98 15.29
N ILE A 156 8.21 -7.08 15.57
CA ILE A 156 7.25 -5.99 15.38
C ILE A 156 7.52 -4.83 16.35
N VAL A 157 7.90 -5.12 17.60
CA VAL A 157 8.32 -4.08 18.54
C VAL A 157 9.53 -3.31 17.98
N PHE A 158 10.55 -4.02 17.49
CA PHE A 158 11.71 -3.41 16.85
C PHE A 158 11.34 -2.57 15.62
N VAL A 159 10.53 -3.12 14.71
CA VAL A 159 10.05 -2.41 13.52
C VAL A 159 9.31 -1.11 13.90
N ASN A 160 8.43 -1.17 14.90
CA ASN A 160 7.71 0.02 15.37
C ASN A 160 8.64 1.11 15.92
N GLN A 161 9.72 0.73 16.61
CA GLN A 161 10.74 1.67 17.08
C GLN A 161 11.49 2.31 15.91
N VAL A 162 11.87 1.53 14.91
CA VAL A 162 12.52 2.01 13.69
C VAL A 162 11.62 2.99 12.94
N ASP A 163 10.33 2.66 12.77
CA ASP A 163 9.36 3.53 12.08
C ASP A 163 9.17 4.87 12.82
N LYS A 164 9.08 4.85 14.16
CA LYS A 164 9.04 6.07 14.98
C LYS A 164 10.29 6.92 14.81
N SER A 165 11.46 6.30 14.78
CA SER A 165 12.74 6.99 14.60
C SER A 165 12.82 7.62 13.20
N LYS A 166 12.42 6.89 12.15
CA LYS A 166 12.35 7.43 10.78
C LYS A 166 11.44 8.65 10.69
N LEU A 167 10.25 8.59 11.29
CA LEU A 167 9.31 9.71 11.31
C LEU A 167 9.90 10.93 12.03
N ALA A 168 10.59 10.74 13.16
CA ALA A 168 11.24 11.82 13.89
C ALA A 168 12.36 12.48 13.08
N VAL A 169 13.19 11.69 12.40
CA VAL A 169 14.25 12.18 11.52
C VAL A 169 13.65 12.94 10.33
N GLN A 170 12.60 12.40 9.69
CA GLN A 170 11.92 13.08 8.58
C GLN A 170 11.38 14.46 8.99
N LYS A 171 10.68 14.55 10.11
CA LYS A 171 10.20 15.84 10.65
C LYS A 171 11.34 16.82 10.95
N SER A 172 12.48 16.32 11.41
CA SER A 172 13.65 17.16 11.67
C SER A 172 14.25 17.69 10.37
N LEU A 173 14.35 16.86 9.33
CA LEU A 173 14.81 17.27 8.00
C LEU A 173 13.90 18.34 7.40
N GLU A 174 12.59 18.16 7.46
CA GLU A 174 11.63 19.16 6.98
C GLU A 174 11.79 20.52 7.67
N LYS A 175 11.98 20.53 9.00
CA LYS A 175 12.27 21.75 9.76
C LYS A 175 13.57 22.41 9.33
N LEU A 176 14.62 21.61 9.11
CA LEU A 176 15.92 22.12 8.63
C LEU A 176 15.84 22.71 7.23
N GLU A 177 15.07 22.08 6.34
CA GLU A 177 14.83 22.63 5.00
C GLU A 177 14.07 23.97 5.03
N ILE A 178 13.06 24.10 5.89
CA ILE A 178 12.34 25.36 6.09
C ILE A 178 13.28 26.45 6.63
N LEU A 179 14.09 26.11 7.64
CA LEU A 179 15.08 27.04 8.22
C LEU A 179 16.10 27.45 7.16
N LYS A 180 16.65 26.52 6.39
CA LYS A 180 17.57 26.80 5.29
C LYS A 180 16.95 27.79 4.28
N LYS A 181 15.71 27.54 3.84
CA LYS A 181 15.00 28.43 2.91
C LYS A 181 14.83 29.84 3.49
N SER A 182 14.45 29.94 4.76
CA SER A 182 14.30 31.23 5.47
C SER A 182 15.62 32.01 5.53
N LEU A 183 16.71 31.35 5.92
CA LEU A 183 18.04 31.97 5.97
C LEU A 183 18.52 32.38 4.57
N MET A 184 18.32 31.56 3.54
CA MET A 184 18.68 31.90 2.17
C MET A 184 17.94 33.16 1.71
N GLN A 185 16.64 33.26 2.02
CA GLN A 185 15.85 34.44 1.70
C GLN A 185 16.29 35.68 2.47
N GLN A 186 16.69 35.53 3.73
CA GLN A 186 17.12 36.65 4.57
C GLN A 186 18.50 37.20 4.16
N TYR A 187 19.42 36.37 3.70
CA TYR A 187 20.80 36.78 3.43
C TYR A 187 21.14 36.96 1.93
N PHE A 188 20.33 36.35 1.04
CA PHE A 188 20.60 36.35 -0.41
C PHE A 188 19.38 36.72 -1.28
N GLY A 189 18.22 36.98 -0.70
CA GLY A 189 17.00 37.46 -1.34
C GLY A 189 16.80 38.95 -1.04
#